data_ebbee38dc45f4e8e180afb53ed320600
#
_entry.id   ebbee38dc45f4e8e180afb53ed320600
#
_cell.length_a   1.000
_cell.length_b   1.000
_cell.length_c   1.000
_cell.angle_alpha   90.00
_cell.angle_beta   90.00
_cell.angle_gamma   90.00
#
_symmetry.space_group_name_H-M   'P 1'
#
loop_
_entity.id
_entity.type
_entity.pdbx_description
1 polymer ?
#
loop_
_entity_poly.entity_id
_entity_poly.type
_entity_poly.pdbx_seq_one_letter_code
_entity_poly.pdbx_strand_id
1 'polypeptide(L)'
;MDKKEVLKNLNKFKNDDYIAWIGHATFLIKLGDTTIITDPVFEKNMGPLIFGPKRYVDPALNLNELPEINLFLLTHNHYDHLSTRTIQRFPYKKAQVLTPLKLGKYFSRNGFSNVLEMDWYDSQKINDLKITFVPAVHWSKRSLWDTNKTLWGSFIIEYKDKKIFFACDTGYGNIYKELGEKYG
;
A
#
# COMPACT_ATOMS: atom_id res chain seq x y z
N MET A 1 -5.46 15.00 -14.35
CA MET A 1 -6.45 14.17 -15.11
C MET A 1 -7.81 14.44 -14.50
N ASP A 2 -8.83 14.62 -15.33
CA ASP A 2 -10.20 14.82 -14.84
C ASP A 2 -10.70 13.51 -14.20
N LYS A 3 -11.36 13.60 -13.06
CA LYS A 3 -11.92 12.47 -12.31
C LYS A 3 -12.87 11.61 -13.15
N LYS A 4 -13.69 12.23 -14.01
CA LYS A 4 -14.58 11.49 -14.92
C LYS A 4 -13.81 10.63 -15.90
N GLU A 5 -12.65 11.12 -16.35
CA GLU A 5 -11.78 10.38 -17.24
C GLU A 5 -11.12 9.20 -16.53
N VAL A 6 -10.69 9.37 -15.26
CA VAL A 6 -10.16 8.28 -14.44
C VAL A 6 -11.18 7.16 -14.28
N LEU A 7 -12.42 7.49 -13.89
CA LEU A 7 -13.50 6.51 -13.72
C LEU A 7 -13.84 5.81 -15.05
N LYS A 8 -13.88 6.55 -16.16
CA LYS A 8 -14.08 5.98 -17.50
C LYS A 8 -12.99 4.97 -17.87
N ASN A 9 -11.72 5.33 -17.59
CA ASN A 9 -10.59 4.45 -17.90
C ASN A 9 -10.59 3.20 -17.01
N LEU A 10 -10.85 3.33 -15.70
CA LEU A 10 -10.99 2.16 -14.82
C LEU A 10 -12.10 1.21 -15.28
N ASN A 11 -13.24 1.75 -15.71
CA ASN A 11 -14.33 0.92 -16.26
C ASN A 11 -13.95 0.27 -17.61
N LYS A 12 -13.25 1.01 -18.46
CA LYS A 12 -12.77 0.49 -19.77
C LYS A 12 -11.82 -0.69 -19.59
N PHE A 13 -10.89 -0.59 -18.65
CA PHE A 13 -9.83 -1.59 -18.40
C PHE A 13 -10.16 -2.53 -17.24
N LYS A 14 -11.42 -2.61 -16.79
CA LYS A 14 -11.83 -3.40 -15.63
C LYS A 14 -11.48 -4.89 -15.71
N ASN A 15 -11.32 -5.43 -16.91
CA ASN A 15 -10.98 -6.84 -17.17
C ASN A 15 -9.49 -7.04 -17.52
N ASP A 16 -8.72 -5.97 -17.59
CA ASP A 16 -7.31 -6.00 -17.92
C ASP A 16 -6.44 -5.86 -16.67
N ASP A 17 -5.16 -6.28 -16.77
CA ASP A 17 -4.16 -5.95 -15.77
C ASP A 17 -3.76 -4.48 -15.93
N TYR A 18 -3.75 -3.72 -14.84
CA TYR A 18 -3.34 -2.31 -14.87
C TYR A 18 -2.66 -1.86 -13.57
N ILE A 19 -1.93 -0.76 -13.69
CA ILE A 19 -1.43 0.04 -12.56
C ILE A 19 -1.96 1.46 -12.75
N ALA A 20 -2.69 1.97 -11.76
CA ALA A 20 -3.20 3.33 -11.75
C ALA A 20 -2.67 4.08 -10.53
N TRP A 21 -2.01 5.21 -10.76
CA TRP A 21 -1.59 6.09 -9.68
C TRP A 21 -2.76 6.91 -9.18
N ILE A 22 -3.08 6.77 -7.90
CA ILE A 22 -4.18 7.48 -7.25
C ILE A 22 -3.70 8.79 -6.60
N GLY A 23 -2.45 8.79 -6.17
CA GLY A 23 -1.80 9.98 -5.60
C GLY A 23 -0.85 9.62 -4.45
N HIS A 24 0.26 10.36 -4.34
CA HIS A 24 1.37 10.07 -3.43
C HIS A 24 1.85 8.62 -3.60
N ALA A 25 1.93 7.83 -2.56
CA ALA A 25 2.30 6.40 -2.61
C ALA A 25 1.09 5.47 -2.82
N THR A 26 -0.10 6.01 -3.07
CA THR A 26 -1.31 5.22 -3.31
C THR A 26 -1.40 4.81 -4.77
N PHE A 27 -1.29 3.50 -5.02
CA PHE A 27 -1.52 2.89 -6.32
C PHE A 27 -2.67 1.89 -6.23
N LEU A 28 -3.44 1.81 -7.31
CA LEU A 28 -4.41 0.76 -7.56
C LEU A 28 -3.81 -0.16 -8.61
N ILE A 29 -3.59 -1.42 -8.25
CA ILE A 29 -2.96 -2.42 -9.12
C ILE A 29 -3.96 -3.56 -9.29
N LYS A 30 -4.31 -3.86 -10.53
CA LYS A 30 -5.13 -5.03 -10.86
C LYS A 30 -4.29 -6.05 -11.60
N LEU A 31 -4.28 -7.28 -11.10
CA LEU A 31 -3.61 -8.44 -11.69
C LEU A 31 -4.57 -9.64 -11.65
N GLY A 32 -5.03 -10.06 -12.81
CA GLY A 32 -6.10 -11.06 -12.90
C GLY A 32 -7.35 -10.60 -12.13
N ASP A 33 -7.84 -11.45 -11.22
CA ASP A 33 -9.03 -11.15 -10.41
C ASP A 33 -8.71 -10.44 -9.09
N THR A 34 -7.45 -10.09 -8.85
CA THR A 34 -7.04 -9.44 -7.60
C THR A 34 -6.75 -7.95 -7.80
N THR A 35 -7.48 -7.12 -7.07
CA THR A 35 -7.24 -5.68 -7.01
C THR A 35 -6.53 -5.33 -5.72
N ILE A 36 -5.38 -4.69 -5.85
CA ILE A 36 -4.46 -4.32 -4.76
C ILE A 36 -4.52 -2.81 -4.59
N ILE A 37 -4.48 -2.34 -3.35
CA ILE A 37 -4.22 -0.94 -3.03
C ILE A 37 -2.97 -0.83 -2.16
N THR A 38 -2.11 0.14 -2.46
CA THR A 38 -0.87 0.38 -1.71
C THR A 38 -0.99 1.69 -0.93
N ASP A 39 -0.52 1.70 0.33
CA ASP A 39 -0.37 2.87 1.21
C ASP A 39 -1.47 3.94 1.02
N PRO A 40 -2.77 3.60 1.16
CA PRO A 40 -3.84 4.52 0.81
C PRO A 40 -3.98 5.65 1.82
N VAL A 41 -3.77 6.87 1.34
CA VAL A 41 -4.01 8.12 2.08
C VAL A 41 -4.89 9.03 1.24
N PHE A 42 -6.08 9.34 1.74
CA PHE A 42 -7.09 10.16 1.05
C PHE A 42 -7.31 11.53 1.70
N GLU A 43 -6.62 11.81 2.78
CA GLU A 43 -6.69 13.09 3.49
C GLU A 43 -5.89 14.18 2.76
N LYS A 44 -6.37 15.41 2.92
CA LYS A 44 -5.70 16.60 2.38
C LYS A 44 -4.39 16.91 3.12
N ASN A 45 -4.35 16.65 4.43
CA ASN A 45 -3.17 16.84 5.27
C ASN A 45 -2.61 15.47 5.68
N MET A 46 -1.33 15.26 5.44
CA MET A 46 -0.60 14.04 5.73
C MET A 46 0.19 14.18 7.04
N GLY A 47 -0.54 14.25 8.16
CA GLY A 47 0.03 14.41 9.49
C GLY A 47 -0.97 14.07 10.59
N PRO A 48 -0.58 14.27 11.87
CA PRO A 48 -1.48 14.00 12.99
C PRO A 48 -2.69 14.94 12.95
N LEU A 49 -3.89 14.37 13.09
CA LEU A 49 -5.18 15.09 13.06
C LEU A 49 -5.34 15.95 11.78
N ILE A 50 -5.45 17.27 11.94
CA ILE A 50 -5.56 18.26 10.85
C ILE A 50 -4.22 18.93 10.53
N PHE A 51 -3.17 18.57 11.24
CA PHE A 51 -1.83 19.14 11.08
C PHE A 51 -0.99 18.32 10.10
N GLY A 52 0.14 18.86 9.71
CA GLY A 52 1.08 18.24 8.80
C GLY A 52 1.06 18.86 7.41
N PRO A 53 1.98 18.42 6.53
CA PRO A 53 2.08 18.94 5.19
C PRO A 53 0.80 18.65 4.39
N LYS A 54 0.38 19.63 3.59
CA LYS A 54 -0.70 19.45 2.61
C LYS A 54 -0.16 18.69 1.42
N ARG A 55 -1.00 17.81 0.85
CA ARG A 55 -0.65 17.22 -0.43
C ARG A 55 -0.65 18.26 -1.53
N TYR A 56 0.27 18.08 -2.50
CA TYR A 56 0.34 18.93 -3.69
C TYR A 56 -0.71 18.57 -4.73
N VAL A 57 -1.06 17.29 -4.82
CA VAL A 57 -2.04 16.74 -5.78
C VAL A 57 -3.12 16.01 -5.01
N ASP A 58 -4.39 16.36 -5.27
CA ASP A 58 -5.51 15.65 -4.69
C ASP A 58 -5.58 14.21 -5.22
N PRO A 59 -6.12 13.25 -4.43
CA PRO A 59 -6.32 11.89 -4.92
C PRO A 59 -7.19 11.87 -6.17
N ALA A 60 -6.81 11.05 -7.15
CA ALA A 60 -7.55 10.90 -8.40
C ALA A 60 -9.00 10.39 -8.20
N LEU A 61 -9.25 9.70 -7.09
CA LEU A 61 -10.54 9.14 -6.68
C LEU A 61 -10.80 9.42 -5.20
N ASN A 62 -12.06 9.35 -4.78
CA ASN A 62 -12.44 9.26 -3.38
C ASN A 62 -12.51 7.78 -2.94
N LEU A 63 -12.51 7.52 -1.63
CA LEU A 63 -12.60 6.16 -1.07
C LEU A 63 -13.82 5.35 -1.57
N ASN A 64 -14.97 6.00 -1.71
CA ASN A 64 -16.21 5.37 -2.17
C ASN A 64 -16.31 5.18 -3.69
N GLU A 65 -15.31 5.63 -4.43
CA GLU A 65 -15.19 5.46 -5.88
C GLU A 65 -14.17 4.40 -6.26
N LEU A 66 -13.47 3.83 -5.29
CA LEU A 66 -12.58 2.69 -5.51
C LEU A 66 -13.37 1.46 -5.97
N PRO A 67 -12.84 0.67 -6.91
CA PRO A 67 -13.36 -0.66 -7.16
C PRO A 67 -13.21 -1.54 -5.92
N GLU A 68 -13.80 -2.73 -5.93
CA GLU A 68 -13.58 -3.70 -4.87
C GLU A 68 -12.09 -3.99 -4.68
N ILE A 69 -11.62 -3.88 -3.44
CA ILE A 69 -10.24 -4.14 -3.07
C ILE A 69 -10.14 -5.50 -2.38
N ASN A 70 -9.31 -6.36 -2.94
CA ASN A 70 -9.04 -7.71 -2.41
C ASN A 70 -7.83 -7.73 -1.48
N LEU A 71 -6.82 -6.87 -1.77
CA LEU A 71 -5.55 -6.84 -1.07
C LEU A 71 -5.13 -5.40 -0.74
N PHE A 72 -4.80 -5.18 0.53
CA PHE A 72 -4.27 -3.92 1.04
C PHE A 72 -2.81 -4.13 1.45
N LEU A 73 -1.88 -3.42 0.84
CA LEU A 73 -0.45 -3.43 1.19
C LEU A 73 -0.09 -2.14 1.91
N LEU A 74 0.55 -2.26 3.09
CA LEU A 74 1.10 -1.14 3.84
C LEU A 74 2.61 -1.33 3.98
N THR A 75 3.41 -0.31 3.65
CA THR A 75 4.87 -0.37 3.68
C THR A 75 5.47 0.04 5.02
N HIS A 76 4.95 1.06 5.67
CA HIS A 76 5.45 1.58 6.94
C HIS A 76 4.44 2.52 7.61
N ASN A 77 4.82 3.10 8.76
CA ASN A 77 3.90 3.82 9.63
C ASN A 77 3.92 5.35 9.51
N HIS A 78 4.67 5.96 8.59
CA HIS A 78 4.62 7.41 8.43
C HIS A 78 3.22 7.90 8.10
N TYR A 79 2.90 9.16 8.41
CA TYR A 79 1.55 9.69 8.31
C TYR A 79 1.02 9.79 6.89
N ASP A 80 1.91 9.92 5.92
CA ASP A 80 1.63 9.98 4.49
C ASP A 80 1.52 8.60 3.81
N HIS A 81 1.70 7.50 4.59
CA HIS A 81 1.51 6.11 4.15
C HIS A 81 0.45 5.38 4.97
N LEU A 82 0.45 5.54 6.30
CA LEU A 82 -0.55 4.98 7.19
C LEU A 82 -1.50 6.07 7.67
N SER A 83 -2.65 6.22 7.03
CA SER A 83 -3.74 7.08 7.49
C SER A 83 -4.76 6.28 8.30
N THR A 84 -4.84 6.56 9.60
CA THR A 84 -5.86 5.95 10.47
C THR A 84 -7.28 6.34 10.05
N ARG A 85 -7.48 7.54 9.51
CA ARG A 85 -8.77 8.00 9.01
C ARG A 85 -9.18 7.25 7.75
N THR A 86 -8.24 7.07 6.80
CA THR A 86 -8.47 6.24 5.62
C THR A 86 -8.81 4.80 6.04
N ILE A 87 -8.02 4.18 6.93
CA ILE A 87 -8.26 2.83 7.42
C ILE A 87 -9.65 2.73 8.07
N GLN A 88 -10.02 3.67 8.94
CA GLN A 88 -11.32 3.70 9.61
C GLN A 88 -12.49 3.74 8.62
N ARG A 89 -12.39 4.57 7.57
CA ARG A 89 -13.43 4.81 6.56
C ARG A 89 -13.36 3.87 5.37
N PHE A 90 -12.33 3.01 5.29
CA PHE A 90 -12.12 2.11 4.15
C PHE A 90 -13.32 1.17 3.98
N PRO A 91 -13.92 1.08 2.77
CA PRO A 91 -15.17 0.34 2.60
C PRO A 91 -15.00 -1.18 2.57
N TYR A 92 -13.85 -1.69 2.17
CA TYR A 92 -13.59 -3.11 1.94
C TYR A 92 -12.87 -3.78 3.11
N LYS A 93 -13.56 -3.93 4.26
CA LYS A 93 -12.99 -4.47 5.51
C LYS A 93 -12.65 -5.98 5.45
N LYS A 94 -13.15 -6.68 4.44
CA LYS A 94 -12.84 -8.10 4.19
C LYS A 94 -11.56 -8.29 3.37
N ALA A 95 -11.00 -7.20 2.80
CA ALA A 95 -9.73 -7.25 2.10
C ALA A 95 -8.65 -7.91 2.97
N GLN A 96 -7.81 -8.75 2.36
CA GLN A 96 -6.60 -9.21 3.01
C GLN A 96 -5.66 -8.03 3.21
N VAL A 97 -5.14 -7.86 4.41
CA VAL A 97 -4.13 -6.84 4.72
C VAL A 97 -2.79 -7.52 4.92
N LEU A 98 -1.78 -7.06 4.18
CA LEU A 98 -0.38 -7.37 4.45
C LEU A 98 0.31 -6.10 4.95
N THR A 99 0.89 -6.17 6.12
CA THR A 99 1.46 -5.02 6.82
C THR A 99 2.73 -5.43 7.56
N PRO A 100 3.69 -4.52 7.77
CA PRO A 100 4.87 -4.81 8.58
C PRO A 100 4.52 -5.18 10.01
N LEU A 101 5.43 -5.89 10.67
CA LEU A 101 5.32 -6.24 12.09
C LEU A 101 4.95 -5.04 12.97
N LYS A 102 4.02 -5.28 13.91
CA LYS A 102 3.48 -4.34 14.91
C LYS A 102 2.55 -3.26 14.36
N LEU A 103 2.11 -3.37 13.09
CA LEU A 103 1.16 -2.43 12.48
C LEU A 103 -0.25 -3.01 12.31
N GLY A 104 -0.45 -4.31 12.44
CA GLY A 104 -1.74 -4.97 12.28
C GLY A 104 -2.85 -4.41 13.17
N LYS A 105 -2.50 -3.92 14.38
CA LYS A 105 -3.45 -3.29 15.31
C LYS A 105 -4.22 -2.11 14.73
N TYR A 106 -3.64 -1.38 13.77
CA TYR A 106 -4.32 -0.25 13.11
C TYR A 106 -5.47 -0.72 12.23
N PHE A 107 -5.40 -1.94 11.72
CA PHE A 107 -6.43 -2.55 10.89
C PHE A 107 -7.46 -3.32 11.73
N SER A 108 -7.03 -4.21 12.60
CA SER A 108 -7.93 -5.05 13.42
C SER A 108 -8.87 -4.21 14.30
N ARG A 109 -8.37 -3.11 14.89
CA ARG A 109 -9.19 -2.17 15.66
C ARG A 109 -10.21 -1.38 14.82
N ASN A 110 -10.06 -1.38 13.51
CA ASN A 110 -10.93 -0.70 12.56
C ASN A 110 -11.75 -1.66 11.69
N GLY A 111 -11.96 -2.88 12.17
CA GLY A 111 -12.91 -3.85 11.61
C GLY A 111 -12.38 -4.70 10.45
N PHE A 112 -11.08 -4.69 10.15
CA PHE A 112 -10.50 -5.65 9.22
C PHE A 112 -10.35 -7.02 9.88
N SER A 113 -10.86 -8.06 9.23
CA SER A 113 -10.85 -9.43 9.74
C SER A 113 -9.62 -10.24 9.30
N ASN A 114 -9.02 -9.87 8.17
CA ASN A 114 -7.93 -10.61 7.54
C ASN A 114 -6.65 -9.77 7.55
N VAL A 115 -5.88 -9.83 8.63
CA VAL A 115 -4.67 -9.01 8.81
C VAL A 115 -3.49 -9.94 9.08
N LEU A 116 -2.47 -9.86 8.24
CA LEU A 116 -1.20 -10.58 8.38
C LEU A 116 -0.06 -9.58 8.55
N GLU A 117 0.68 -9.69 9.63
CA GLU A 117 1.94 -8.98 9.83
C GLU A 117 3.09 -9.78 9.22
N MET A 118 3.99 -9.10 8.51
CA MET A 118 5.11 -9.70 7.78
C MET A 118 6.44 -9.17 8.30
N ASP A 119 7.40 -10.08 8.43
CA ASP A 119 8.82 -9.73 8.58
C ASP A 119 9.50 -9.64 7.22
N TRP A 120 10.71 -9.09 7.17
CA TRP A 120 11.49 -9.06 5.94
C TRP A 120 11.72 -10.47 5.39
N TYR A 121 11.52 -10.60 4.09
CA TYR A 121 11.60 -11.84 3.30
C TYR A 121 10.44 -12.82 3.51
N ASP A 122 9.46 -12.49 4.35
CA ASP A 122 8.22 -13.24 4.40
C ASP A 122 7.48 -13.14 3.05
N SER A 123 6.89 -14.25 2.65
CA SER A 123 6.10 -14.34 1.41
C SER A 123 4.73 -14.91 1.70
N GLN A 124 3.71 -14.34 1.07
CA GLN A 124 2.34 -14.80 1.14
C GLN A 124 1.78 -15.04 -0.26
N LYS A 125 1.18 -16.20 -0.46
CA LYS A 125 0.42 -16.51 -1.68
C LYS A 125 -1.04 -16.08 -1.49
N ILE A 126 -1.55 -15.27 -2.41
CA ILE A 126 -2.95 -14.81 -2.43
C ILE A 126 -3.47 -15.00 -3.85
N ASN A 127 -4.39 -15.93 -4.01
CA ASN A 127 -4.81 -16.41 -5.34
C ASN A 127 -3.58 -16.81 -6.19
N ASP A 128 -3.42 -16.23 -7.36
CA ASP A 128 -2.28 -16.46 -8.25
C ASP A 128 -1.09 -15.52 -8.02
N LEU A 129 -1.19 -14.66 -6.99
CA LEU A 129 -0.14 -13.72 -6.63
C LEU A 129 0.79 -14.32 -5.56
N LYS A 130 2.08 -14.04 -5.67
CA LYS A 130 3.03 -14.17 -4.57
C LYS A 130 3.49 -12.78 -4.17
N ILE A 131 3.28 -12.43 -2.92
CA ILE A 131 3.66 -11.14 -2.34
C ILE A 131 4.80 -11.39 -1.36
N THR A 132 5.94 -10.76 -1.60
CA THR A 132 7.09 -10.84 -0.70
C THR A 132 7.36 -9.47 -0.10
N PHE A 133 7.47 -9.39 1.23
CA PHE A 133 7.88 -8.18 1.93
C PHE A 133 9.41 -8.15 2.03
N VAL A 134 10.05 -7.04 1.64
CA VAL A 134 11.50 -6.94 1.57
C VAL A 134 12.01 -5.67 2.25
N PRO A 135 13.28 -5.65 2.70
CA PRO A 135 13.87 -4.46 3.34
C PRO A 135 13.85 -3.22 2.45
N ALA A 136 13.79 -2.05 3.07
CA ALA A 136 14.02 -0.76 2.46
C ALA A 136 15.03 0.06 3.27
N VAL A 137 15.79 0.94 2.62
CA VAL A 137 16.68 1.90 3.28
C VAL A 137 15.82 3.06 3.77
N HIS A 138 15.11 2.82 4.86
CA HIS A 138 14.13 3.74 5.43
C HIS A 138 14.03 3.54 6.94
N TRP A 139 13.00 4.07 7.57
CA TRP A 139 12.75 4.03 9.00
C TRP A 139 11.25 4.16 9.29
N SER A 140 10.86 3.96 10.55
CA SER A 140 9.48 4.10 11.00
C SER A 140 9.36 5.05 12.19
N LYS A 141 8.31 5.92 12.19
CA LYS A 141 8.00 6.83 13.30
C LYS A 141 6.62 7.45 13.15
N ARG A 142 5.88 7.57 14.25
CA ARG A 142 4.63 8.34 14.35
C ARG A 142 4.56 9.24 15.57
N SER A 143 5.44 9.03 16.55
CA SER A 143 5.51 9.80 17.78
C SER A 143 6.96 10.09 18.15
N LEU A 144 7.16 10.88 19.21
CA LEU A 144 8.51 11.18 19.70
C LEU A 144 9.23 9.95 20.26
N TRP A 145 8.48 8.89 20.62
CA TRP A 145 8.98 7.75 21.39
C TRP A 145 8.95 6.41 20.63
N ASP A 146 8.57 6.38 19.36
CA ASP A 146 8.35 5.13 18.62
C ASP A 146 9.25 4.93 17.38
N THR A 147 10.33 5.70 17.29
CA THR A 147 11.31 5.56 16.20
C THR A 147 11.78 4.10 16.10
N ASN A 148 11.61 3.49 14.92
CA ASN A 148 12.00 2.12 14.59
C ASN A 148 11.40 1.04 15.51
N LYS A 149 10.27 1.33 16.18
CA LYS A 149 9.55 0.34 17.00
C LYS A 149 8.58 -0.53 16.22
N THR A 150 8.30 -0.19 14.97
CA THR A 150 7.56 -1.00 14.00
C THR A 150 8.45 -1.27 12.80
N LEU A 151 8.18 -2.33 12.05
CA LEU A 151 8.94 -2.63 10.87
C LEU A 151 8.53 -1.73 9.69
N TRP A 152 9.34 -1.68 8.64
CA TRP A 152 9.13 -0.97 7.39
C TRP A 152 9.76 -1.75 6.24
N GLY A 153 9.34 -1.52 5.01
CA GLY A 153 9.90 -2.20 3.84
C GLY A 153 9.15 -1.89 2.56
N SER A 154 9.45 -2.68 1.56
CA SER A 154 8.90 -2.65 0.20
C SER A 154 8.20 -3.97 -0.11
N PHE A 155 7.45 -4.03 -1.21
CA PHE A 155 6.81 -5.27 -1.66
C PHE A 155 7.27 -5.66 -3.05
N ILE A 156 7.53 -6.96 -3.24
CA ILE A 156 7.64 -7.60 -4.54
C ILE A 156 6.35 -8.36 -4.79
N ILE A 157 5.69 -8.06 -5.91
CA ILE A 157 4.43 -8.63 -6.33
C ILE A 157 4.72 -9.45 -7.59
N GLU A 158 4.57 -10.77 -7.50
CA GLU A 158 4.80 -11.70 -8.60
C GLU A 158 3.44 -12.23 -9.09
N TYR A 159 3.18 -12.13 -10.38
CA TYR A 159 1.97 -12.66 -11.04
C TYR A 159 2.33 -13.19 -12.43
N LYS A 160 2.23 -14.51 -12.63
CA LYS A 160 2.66 -15.17 -13.86
C LYS A 160 4.11 -14.79 -14.24
N ASP A 161 4.31 -14.19 -15.38
CA ASP A 161 5.58 -13.66 -15.90
C ASP A 161 5.89 -12.21 -15.47
N LYS A 162 4.96 -11.57 -14.73
CA LYS A 162 5.07 -10.17 -14.31
C LYS A 162 5.63 -10.07 -12.90
N LYS A 163 6.54 -9.12 -12.70
CA LYS A 163 7.03 -8.72 -11.38
C LYS A 163 6.88 -7.22 -11.23
N ILE A 164 6.35 -6.79 -10.10
CA ILE A 164 6.24 -5.39 -9.74
C ILE A 164 7.00 -5.20 -8.43
N PHE A 165 7.96 -4.29 -8.42
CA PHE A 165 8.63 -3.85 -7.21
C PHE A 165 8.01 -2.54 -6.75
N PHE A 166 7.20 -2.60 -5.70
CA PHE A 166 6.68 -1.43 -5.00
C PHE A 166 7.70 -0.99 -3.95
N ALA A 167 8.66 -0.18 -4.37
CA ALA A 167 9.76 0.29 -3.53
C ALA A 167 9.29 1.20 -2.39
N CYS A 168 8.26 2.01 -2.65
CA CYS A 168 7.77 3.04 -1.73
C CYS A 168 8.89 4.00 -1.30
N ASP A 169 8.93 4.40 -0.01
CA ASP A 169 9.96 5.29 0.50
C ASP A 169 11.24 4.53 0.80
N THR A 170 12.30 4.92 0.12
CA THR A 170 13.62 4.33 0.33
C THR A 170 14.74 5.25 -0.11
N GLY A 171 15.84 5.24 0.63
CA GLY A 171 17.12 5.72 0.15
C GLY A 171 17.80 4.71 -0.76
N TYR A 172 18.94 5.08 -1.31
CA TYR A 172 19.80 4.17 -2.07
C TYR A 172 20.65 3.30 -1.13
N GLY A 173 20.90 2.02 -1.52
CA GLY A 173 21.73 1.10 -0.74
C GLY A 173 22.01 -0.21 -1.46
N ASN A 174 23.02 -0.95 -0.99
CA ASN A 174 23.44 -2.22 -1.57
C ASN A 174 22.34 -3.30 -1.54
N ILE A 175 21.37 -3.17 -0.65
CA ILE A 175 20.23 -4.09 -0.56
C ILE A 175 19.52 -4.25 -1.91
N TYR A 176 19.48 -3.22 -2.77
CA TYR A 176 18.80 -3.31 -4.07
C TYR A 176 19.55 -4.18 -5.08
N LYS A 177 20.88 -4.25 -4.97
CA LYS A 177 21.66 -5.22 -5.75
C LYS A 177 21.28 -6.64 -5.33
N GLU A 178 21.25 -6.92 -4.04
CA GLU A 178 20.87 -8.23 -3.48
C GLU A 178 19.43 -8.61 -3.87
N LEU A 179 18.50 -7.66 -3.79
CA LEU A 179 17.12 -7.90 -4.20
C LEU A 179 17.01 -8.17 -5.71
N GLY A 180 17.77 -7.45 -6.54
CA GLY A 180 17.84 -7.69 -7.98
C GLY A 180 18.42 -9.07 -8.32
N GLU A 181 19.48 -9.52 -7.64
CA GLU A 181 20.05 -10.86 -7.80
C GLU A 181 19.08 -11.97 -7.37
N LYS A 182 18.27 -11.72 -6.32
CA LYS A 182 17.36 -12.72 -5.75
C LYS A 182 16.03 -12.82 -6.45
N TYR A 183 15.48 -11.69 -6.92
CA TYR A 183 14.11 -11.58 -7.42
C TYR A 183 14.01 -11.00 -8.83
N GLY A 184 15.10 -10.52 -9.42
CA GLY A 184 15.15 -9.89 -10.76
C GLY A 184 14.92 -10.81 -11.93
#